data_b229e1d0d8aaa35916aa5fdc5dcce0a3
#
_entry.id   b229e1d0d8aaa35916aa5fdc5dcce0a3
#
_cell.length_a   1.000
_cell.length_b   1.000
_cell.length_c   1.000
_cell.angle_alpha   90.00
_cell.angle_beta   90.00
_cell.angle_gamma   90.00
#
_symmetry.space_group_name_H-M   'P 1'
#
loop_
_entity.id
_entity.type
_entity.pdbx_description
1 polymer ?
#
loop_
_entity_poly.entity_id
_entity_poly.type
_entity_poly.pdbx_seq_one_letter_code
_entity_poly.pdbx_strand_id
1 'polypeptide(L)'
;MSAQQPSASFNTASLKWNRVTDTRGALRLNGTVSAVASFTSLSFSGASSSPTFSGHRTHFQLQIQRKHRRAFATTVMASSTHDARVVTYNVLSSSLCEPGYFTHCDPDDLHPPNRLAKLLTKLEPEMARGAVIGLQEVSQKWAGELHVFFAKRGYHMICSLYGKPFNGYMGIALAVPLDKYDVSKVDISRCSDTKKLPREPKPGMLQKVINYPVNLYRKVSGERPPQTDWQLARGRFNTIMYASLKCKESGAEFGVANYHMPCMFRNPKVMTIHSQLAAMYAQQQSGNLPVILMGDFNLKPGDGGYDLITTGTIASDHEAAPVAPEGGEWSTSLKYPMQSAYKVANGAEPDFTNFAQIKDDPQFIDTLDYIFISPKIEVAEVLQLPHRSEVKGPFPAPTEPSDHILLAATLRV
;
A
#
# COMPACT_ATOMS: atom_id res chain seq x y z
N MET A 1 -21.90 55.95 -9.53
CA MET A 1 -21.16 55.75 -8.29
C MET A 1 -20.47 54.42 -8.36
N SER A 2 -19.19 54.41 -8.69
CA SER A 2 -18.33 53.29 -8.90
C SER A 2 -17.62 52.94 -7.58
N ALA A 3 -17.72 51.68 -7.14
CA ALA A 3 -16.95 51.18 -6.02
C ALA A 3 -15.73 50.39 -6.56
N GLN A 4 -14.54 50.90 -6.27
CA GLN A 4 -13.25 50.28 -6.53
C GLN A 4 -13.01 49.16 -5.54
N GLN A 5 -12.57 48.01 -6.06
CA GLN A 5 -11.96 46.90 -5.24
C GLN A 5 -10.45 47.13 -5.13
N PRO A 6 -9.80 46.81 -3.98
CA PRO A 6 -8.35 46.88 -3.84
C PRO A 6 -7.68 45.62 -4.39
N SER A 7 -6.68 45.85 -5.25
CA SER A 7 -5.78 44.82 -5.75
C SER A 7 -4.74 44.44 -4.70
N ALA A 8 -4.70 43.17 -4.33
CA ALA A 8 -3.61 42.60 -3.53
C ALA A 8 -2.46 42.12 -4.44
N SER A 9 -1.30 42.75 -4.34
CA SER A 9 -0.08 42.36 -5.01
C SER A 9 0.60 41.21 -4.25
N PHE A 10 0.76 40.08 -4.89
CA PHE A 10 1.59 38.98 -4.37
C PHE A 10 3.04 39.19 -4.77
N ASN A 11 3.91 39.33 -3.75
CA ASN A 11 5.35 39.33 -3.90
C ASN A 11 5.86 37.89 -4.12
N THR A 12 6.37 37.60 -5.32
CA THR A 12 7.07 36.36 -5.63
C THR A 12 8.51 36.45 -5.16
N ALA A 13 8.84 35.75 -4.08
CA ALA A 13 10.22 35.54 -3.68
C ALA A 13 10.85 34.44 -4.58
N SER A 14 11.80 34.84 -5.42
CA SER A 14 12.59 33.91 -6.22
C SER A 14 13.68 33.25 -5.36
N LEU A 15 13.61 31.93 -5.19
CA LEU A 15 14.68 31.14 -4.60
C LEU A 15 15.77 30.86 -5.67
N LYS A 16 16.94 31.47 -5.47
CA LYS A 16 18.14 31.14 -6.25
C LYS A 16 18.83 29.93 -5.62
N TRP A 17 18.98 28.88 -6.40
CA TRP A 17 19.77 27.70 -6.02
C TRP A 17 21.20 27.87 -6.53
N ASN A 18 22.17 27.85 -5.61
CA ASN A 18 23.60 27.79 -5.97
C ASN A 18 24.01 26.32 -6.10
N ARG A 19 24.54 25.96 -7.27
CA ARG A 19 25.19 24.66 -7.49
C ARG A 19 26.60 24.71 -6.90
N VAL A 20 26.89 23.84 -5.95
CA VAL A 20 28.25 23.50 -5.52
C VAL A 20 28.52 22.08 -5.96
N THR A 21 29.48 21.90 -6.84
CA THR A 21 29.97 20.58 -7.30
C THR A 21 31.19 20.20 -6.48
N ASP A 22 31.14 19.08 -5.78
CA ASP A 22 32.29 18.44 -5.17
C ASP A 22 32.98 17.50 -6.18
N THR A 23 34.30 17.38 -6.08
CA THR A 23 35.21 16.71 -7.02
C THR A 23 35.07 15.19 -7.12
N ARG A 24 34.00 14.60 -6.55
CA ARG A 24 33.74 13.13 -6.59
C ARG A 24 32.37 12.69 -7.11
N GLY A 25 31.61 13.59 -7.73
CA GLY A 25 30.41 13.20 -8.50
C GLY A 25 29.25 12.53 -7.72
N ALA A 26 29.16 12.71 -6.41
CA ALA A 26 28.07 12.20 -5.60
C ALA A 26 27.20 13.33 -5.04
N LEU A 27 25.94 13.40 -5.45
CA LEU A 27 24.94 14.31 -4.87
C LEU A 27 24.46 13.74 -3.52
N ARG A 28 24.81 14.41 -2.42
CA ARG A 28 24.13 14.22 -1.14
C ARG A 28 23.29 15.46 -0.85
N LEU A 29 22.00 15.25 -0.65
CA LEU A 29 21.08 16.26 -0.13
C LEU A 29 20.99 16.08 1.40
N ASN A 30 21.62 16.95 2.16
CA ASN A 30 21.38 17.10 3.60
C ASN A 30 20.48 18.33 3.79
N GLY A 31 19.22 18.07 4.12
CA GLY A 31 18.28 19.11 4.53
C GLY A 31 17.90 18.91 6.00
N THR A 32 18.45 19.74 6.90
CA THR A 32 17.95 19.90 8.27
C THR A 32 16.82 20.92 8.26
N VAL A 33 15.61 20.49 8.59
CA VAL A 33 14.48 21.37 8.84
C VAL A 33 14.43 21.65 10.33
N SER A 34 14.83 22.87 10.74
CA SER A 34 14.58 23.37 12.09
C SER A 34 13.23 24.07 12.11
N ALA A 35 12.24 23.46 12.76
CA ALA A 35 10.99 24.11 13.11
C ALA A 35 11.18 24.84 14.44
N VAL A 36 11.12 26.17 14.39
CA VAL A 36 11.04 27.01 15.60
C VAL A 36 9.57 27.19 15.95
N ALA A 37 9.13 26.53 17.02
CA ALA A 37 7.83 26.77 17.60
C ALA A 37 7.96 27.91 18.64
N SER A 38 7.31 29.03 18.36
CA SER A 38 7.22 30.16 19.33
C SER A 38 6.07 29.85 20.29
N PHE A 39 6.41 29.58 21.54
CA PHE A 39 5.43 29.59 22.64
C PHE A 39 5.38 31.01 23.25
N THR A 40 4.22 31.63 23.19
CA THR A 40 3.88 32.82 23.97
C THR A 40 3.51 32.42 25.40
N SER A 41 4.36 32.80 26.35
CA SER A 41 4.09 32.64 27.78
C SER A 41 3.18 33.76 28.29
N LEU A 42 2.07 33.40 28.91
CA LEU A 42 1.25 34.27 29.74
C LEU A 42 1.80 34.19 31.18
N SER A 43 2.31 35.30 31.65
CA SER A 43 2.76 35.49 33.05
C SER A 43 1.58 35.86 33.93
N PHE A 44 1.36 35.13 35.02
CA PHE A 44 0.58 35.57 36.18
C PHE A 44 1.51 35.83 37.35
N SER A 45 1.48 37.06 37.89
CA SER A 45 2.14 37.50 39.09
C SER A 45 1.21 37.31 40.29
N GLY A 46 1.74 36.78 41.38
CA GLY A 46 1.00 36.72 42.64
C GLY A 46 1.90 36.28 43.82
N ALA A 47 2.05 37.20 44.75
CA ALA A 47 3.02 37.33 45.83
C ALA A 47 3.08 36.26 46.92
N SER A 48 4.27 36.08 47.41
CA SER A 48 4.81 35.89 48.78
C SER A 48 3.93 35.40 49.92
N SER A 49 4.38 34.37 50.64
CA SER A 49 4.79 34.44 52.05
C SER A 49 5.21 33.07 52.56
N SER A 50 6.42 33.02 53.12
CA SER A 50 6.92 31.93 53.97
C SER A 50 6.36 32.07 55.37
N PRO A 51 6.25 31.01 56.16
CA PRO A 51 6.99 30.95 57.41
C PRO A 51 7.73 29.62 57.66
N THR A 52 8.90 29.78 58.21
CA THR A 52 9.74 28.82 58.91
C THR A 52 9.06 28.28 60.16
N PHE A 53 9.12 26.98 60.43
CA PHE A 53 9.13 26.45 61.80
C PHE A 53 10.01 25.20 61.93
N SER A 54 10.78 25.21 62.99
CA SER A 54 11.75 24.21 63.44
C SER A 54 11.13 23.07 64.21
N GLY A 55 11.78 21.91 64.11
CA GLY A 55 12.03 21.00 65.23
C GLY A 55 10.93 20.06 65.67
N HIS A 56 11.09 18.81 65.55
CA HIS A 56 11.31 17.79 66.59
C HIS A 56 11.25 16.39 66.01
N ARG A 57 12.29 15.59 66.26
CA ARG A 57 12.28 14.12 66.08
C ARG A 57 11.41 13.47 67.12
N THR A 58 10.55 12.59 66.70
CA THR A 58 10.03 11.50 67.53
C THR A 58 9.89 10.24 66.69
N HIS A 59 10.63 9.19 67.13
CA HIS A 59 10.54 7.82 66.65
C HIS A 59 9.15 7.28 67.00
N PHE A 60 8.42 6.74 66.02
CA PHE A 60 7.38 5.74 66.28
C PHE A 60 7.59 4.60 65.30
N GLN A 61 8.04 3.44 65.83
CA GLN A 61 7.90 2.13 65.21
C GLN A 61 6.44 1.70 65.28
N LEU A 62 5.86 1.49 64.14
CA LEU A 62 4.60 0.72 64.06
C LEU A 62 4.80 -0.42 63.07
N GLN A 63 4.94 -1.62 63.65
CA GLN A 63 4.74 -2.88 62.92
C GLN A 63 3.27 -2.98 62.53
N ILE A 64 3.02 -2.99 61.22
CA ILE A 64 1.72 -3.49 60.71
C ILE A 64 2.02 -4.58 59.66
N GLN A 65 1.93 -5.83 60.14
CA GLN A 65 1.73 -6.96 59.25
C GLN A 65 0.34 -6.84 58.62
N ARG A 66 0.27 -6.54 57.34
CA ARG A 66 -0.94 -6.80 56.54
C ARG A 66 -0.55 -7.68 55.36
N LYS A 67 -0.87 -8.97 55.47
CA LYS A 67 -1.03 -9.88 54.36
C LYS A 67 -2.15 -9.36 53.46
N HIS A 68 -1.84 -8.62 52.44
CA HIS A 68 -2.73 -8.43 51.30
C HIS A 68 -2.27 -9.36 50.17
N ARG A 69 -2.90 -10.55 50.12
CA ARG A 69 -3.02 -11.29 48.86
C ARG A 69 -3.82 -10.38 47.90
N ARG A 70 -3.12 -9.62 47.04
CA ARG A 70 -3.71 -9.10 45.82
C ARG A 70 -3.99 -10.32 44.93
N ALA A 71 -5.22 -10.73 44.85
CA ALA A 71 -5.71 -11.51 43.74
C ALA A 71 -5.50 -10.66 42.49
N PHE A 72 -4.55 -11.03 41.67
CA PHE A 72 -4.49 -10.56 40.28
C PHE A 72 -5.70 -11.16 39.59
N ALA A 73 -6.82 -10.42 39.57
CA ALA A 73 -7.85 -10.69 38.60
C ALA A 73 -7.22 -10.47 37.23
N THR A 74 -6.83 -11.54 36.58
CA THR A 74 -6.58 -11.56 35.15
C THR A 74 -7.92 -11.27 34.51
N THR A 75 -8.20 -10.01 34.29
CA THR A 75 -9.32 -9.62 33.41
C THR A 75 -8.90 -10.14 32.05
N VAL A 76 -9.42 -11.29 31.67
CA VAL A 76 -9.43 -11.71 30.27
C VAL A 76 -10.25 -10.64 29.57
N MET A 77 -9.56 -9.68 28.96
CA MET A 77 -10.20 -8.74 28.06
C MET A 77 -10.83 -9.61 26.98
N ALA A 78 -12.16 -9.71 26.98
CA ALA A 78 -12.89 -10.29 25.87
C ALA A 78 -12.38 -9.56 24.62
N SER A 79 -11.86 -10.33 23.66
CA SER A 79 -11.47 -9.78 22.37
C SER A 79 -12.70 -9.09 21.79
N SER A 80 -12.67 -7.75 21.78
CA SER A 80 -13.76 -6.97 21.18
C SER A 80 -13.69 -7.19 19.67
N THR A 81 -14.62 -7.96 19.13
CA THR A 81 -14.75 -8.15 17.69
C THR A 81 -15.30 -6.87 17.06
N HIS A 82 -14.84 -6.55 15.86
CA HIS A 82 -15.28 -5.39 15.09
C HIS A 82 -15.47 -5.77 13.62
N ASP A 83 -16.59 -5.37 13.05
CA ASP A 83 -16.87 -5.56 11.63
C ASP A 83 -16.27 -4.40 10.83
N ALA A 84 -15.11 -4.63 10.25
CA ALA A 84 -14.38 -3.67 9.42
C ALA A 84 -14.78 -3.80 7.94
N ARG A 85 -15.30 -2.72 7.33
CA ARG A 85 -15.51 -2.65 5.88
C ARG A 85 -14.23 -2.23 5.21
N VAL A 86 -13.78 -2.99 4.18
CA VAL A 86 -12.58 -2.69 3.38
C VAL A 86 -12.91 -2.74 1.90
N VAL A 87 -12.21 -1.92 1.12
CA VAL A 87 -12.34 -1.80 -0.33
C VAL A 87 -10.96 -1.83 -0.97
N THR A 88 -10.83 -2.53 -2.09
CA THR A 88 -9.69 -2.40 -3.00
C THR A 88 -10.16 -2.10 -4.41
N TYR A 89 -9.48 -1.17 -5.09
CA TYR A 89 -9.84 -0.77 -6.44
C TYR A 89 -8.64 -0.21 -7.21
N ASN A 90 -8.23 -0.88 -8.27
CA ASN A 90 -7.34 -0.29 -9.27
C ASN A 90 -8.15 0.69 -10.12
N VAL A 91 -7.79 1.97 -10.08
CA VAL A 91 -8.57 3.06 -10.69
C VAL A 91 -8.13 3.38 -12.13
N LEU A 92 -7.19 2.63 -12.68
CA LEU A 92 -6.55 2.85 -13.98
C LEU A 92 -6.05 4.30 -14.12
N SER A 93 -4.76 4.51 -14.04
CA SER A 93 -4.14 5.85 -14.06
C SER A 93 -4.72 6.75 -15.16
N SER A 94 -4.96 8.00 -14.82
CA SER A 94 -5.46 8.99 -15.77
C SER A 94 -4.57 9.18 -17.01
N SER A 95 -3.31 8.71 -16.97
CA SER A 95 -2.33 8.78 -18.06
C SER A 95 -2.16 7.46 -18.81
N LEU A 96 -2.85 6.40 -18.42
CA LEU A 96 -2.78 5.10 -19.10
C LEU A 96 -4.03 4.80 -19.93
N CYS A 97 -5.08 5.59 -19.77
CA CYS A 97 -6.36 5.41 -20.44
C CYS A 97 -6.47 6.26 -21.72
N GLU A 98 -5.63 5.93 -22.70
CA GLU A 98 -5.60 6.67 -23.97
C GLU A 98 -6.45 5.98 -25.05
N PRO A 99 -7.23 6.74 -25.88
CA PRO A 99 -8.04 6.16 -26.96
C PRO A 99 -7.26 5.33 -27.97
N GLY A 100 -5.97 5.64 -28.18
CA GLY A 100 -5.08 4.87 -29.03
C GLY A 100 -4.64 3.51 -28.43
N TYR A 101 -4.94 3.28 -27.15
CA TYR A 101 -4.72 2.00 -26.46
C TYR A 101 -6.02 1.22 -26.28
N PHE A 102 -7.07 1.86 -25.78
CA PHE A 102 -8.39 1.27 -25.54
C PHE A 102 -9.32 1.50 -26.73
N THR A 103 -8.91 1.01 -27.90
CA THR A 103 -9.59 1.27 -29.19
C THR A 103 -11.02 0.73 -29.30
N HIS A 104 -11.43 -0.15 -28.37
CA HIS A 104 -12.75 -0.74 -28.29
C HIS A 104 -13.68 -0.05 -27.25
N CYS A 105 -13.19 0.97 -26.56
CA CYS A 105 -13.96 1.75 -25.59
C CYS A 105 -14.39 3.09 -26.20
N ASP A 106 -15.52 3.62 -25.72
CA ASP A 106 -15.96 4.95 -26.12
C ASP A 106 -14.96 6.03 -25.63
N PRO A 107 -14.52 6.96 -26.50
CA PRO A 107 -13.61 8.04 -26.09
C PRO A 107 -14.09 8.87 -24.89
N ASP A 108 -15.39 9.07 -24.72
CA ASP A 108 -15.96 9.80 -23.59
C ASP A 108 -15.79 9.02 -22.27
N ASP A 109 -15.83 7.69 -22.32
CA ASP A 109 -15.56 6.81 -21.17
C ASP A 109 -14.07 6.75 -20.82
N LEU A 110 -13.20 7.08 -21.76
CA LEU A 110 -11.75 7.16 -21.55
C LEU A 110 -11.30 8.52 -21.03
N HIS A 111 -12.14 9.56 -21.17
CA HIS A 111 -11.76 10.92 -20.79
C HIS A 111 -11.52 11.06 -19.28
N PRO A 112 -10.32 11.47 -18.82
CA PRO A 112 -9.95 11.41 -17.42
C PRO A 112 -10.89 12.15 -16.45
N PRO A 113 -11.42 13.35 -16.75
CA PRO A 113 -12.42 14.00 -15.91
C PRO A 113 -13.72 13.21 -15.76
N ASN A 114 -14.23 12.60 -16.84
CA ASN A 114 -15.45 11.80 -16.81
C ASN A 114 -15.24 10.54 -15.97
N ARG A 115 -14.11 9.87 -16.16
CA ARG A 115 -13.71 8.72 -15.35
C ARG A 115 -13.59 9.08 -13.88
N LEU A 116 -12.93 10.21 -13.55
CA LEU A 116 -12.82 10.65 -12.16
C LEU A 116 -14.19 10.88 -11.53
N ALA A 117 -15.10 11.57 -12.21
CA ALA A 117 -16.45 11.80 -11.69
C ALA A 117 -17.18 10.48 -11.38
N LYS A 118 -17.13 9.51 -12.31
CA LYS A 118 -17.70 8.17 -12.11
C LYS A 118 -17.04 7.41 -10.96
N LEU A 119 -15.70 7.48 -10.85
CA LEU A 119 -14.93 6.89 -9.76
C LEU A 119 -15.38 7.43 -8.40
N LEU A 120 -15.49 8.76 -8.25
CA LEU A 120 -15.93 9.39 -7.01
C LEU A 120 -17.33 8.92 -6.60
N THR A 121 -18.26 8.88 -7.56
CA THR A 121 -19.63 8.38 -7.35
C THR A 121 -19.62 6.91 -6.91
N LYS A 122 -18.75 6.09 -7.49
CA LYS A 122 -18.63 4.65 -7.15
C LYS A 122 -18.07 4.41 -5.75
N LEU A 123 -17.23 5.31 -5.23
CA LEU A 123 -16.67 5.22 -3.89
C LEU A 123 -17.65 5.66 -2.79
N GLU A 124 -18.60 6.55 -3.07
CA GLU A 124 -19.51 7.13 -2.06
C GLU A 124 -20.32 6.10 -1.26
N PRO A 125 -20.93 5.06 -1.85
CA PRO A 125 -21.67 4.05 -1.10
C PRO A 125 -20.80 3.31 -0.08
N GLU A 126 -19.56 2.99 -0.42
CA GLU A 126 -18.63 2.32 0.47
C GLU A 126 -18.10 3.26 1.56
N MET A 127 -17.90 4.54 1.22
CA MET A 127 -17.57 5.57 2.21
C MET A 127 -18.70 5.77 3.23
N ALA A 128 -19.96 5.74 2.80
CA ALA A 128 -21.12 5.82 3.69
C ALA A 128 -21.18 4.64 4.70
N ARG A 129 -20.60 3.50 4.32
CA ARG A 129 -20.41 2.33 5.22
C ARG A 129 -19.18 2.49 6.14
N GLY A 130 -18.37 3.53 5.94
CA GLY A 130 -17.13 3.78 6.68
C GLY A 130 -16.03 2.79 6.30
N ALA A 131 -15.90 2.48 5.02
CA ALA A 131 -14.90 1.56 4.52
C ALA A 131 -13.48 2.14 4.58
N VAL A 132 -12.49 1.31 4.90
CA VAL A 132 -11.07 1.59 4.64
C VAL A 132 -10.79 1.27 3.18
N ILE A 133 -10.32 2.25 2.40
CA ILE A 133 -10.25 2.15 0.94
C ILE A 133 -8.81 2.17 0.46
N GLY A 134 -8.37 1.07 -0.17
CA GLY A 134 -7.10 0.96 -0.88
C GLY A 134 -7.29 1.14 -2.38
N LEU A 135 -6.53 2.08 -2.95
CA LEU A 135 -6.55 2.37 -4.38
C LEU A 135 -5.20 2.05 -4.99
N GLN A 136 -5.20 1.55 -6.23
CA GLN A 136 -4.02 1.30 -7.04
C GLN A 136 -4.10 2.17 -8.31
N GLU A 137 -2.96 2.43 -8.91
CA GLU A 137 -2.80 3.30 -10.10
C GLU A 137 -3.26 4.76 -9.91
N VAL A 138 -3.25 5.25 -8.69
CA VAL A 138 -3.56 6.65 -8.43
C VAL A 138 -2.50 7.54 -9.09
N SER A 139 -2.85 8.24 -10.18
CA SER A 139 -1.96 9.20 -10.82
C SER A 139 -1.70 10.42 -9.92
N GLN A 140 -0.57 11.09 -10.12
CA GLN A 140 -0.23 12.31 -9.37
C GLN A 140 -1.34 13.37 -9.48
N LYS A 141 -1.93 13.51 -10.67
CA LYS A 141 -3.05 14.45 -10.90
C LYS A 141 -4.26 14.08 -10.04
N TRP A 142 -4.65 12.81 -10.04
CA TRP A 142 -5.80 12.36 -9.26
C TRP A 142 -5.52 12.27 -7.76
N ALA A 143 -4.26 12.12 -7.33
CA ALA A 143 -3.92 12.11 -5.92
C ALA A 143 -4.37 13.39 -5.20
N GLY A 144 -4.22 14.56 -5.83
CA GLY A 144 -4.70 15.84 -5.28
C GLY A 144 -6.23 15.91 -5.19
N GLU A 145 -6.93 15.53 -6.27
CA GLU A 145 -8.39 15.51 -6.33
C GLU A 145 -9.01 14.56 -5.31
N LEU A 146 -8.47 13.33 -5.24
CA LEU A 146 -8.88 12.31 -4.28
C LEU A 146 -8.61 12.74 -2.84
N HIS A 147 -7.47 13.39 -2.59
CA HIS A 147 -7.17 13.90 -1.25
C HIS A 147 -8.23 14.89 -0.77
N VAL A 148 -8.60 15.84 -1.63
CA VAL A 148 -9.66 16.83 -1.32
C VAL A 148 -11.02 16.14 -1.17
N PHE A 149 -11.34 15.18 -2.04
CA PHE A 149 -12.59 14.43 -1.98
C PHE A 149 -12.74 13.66 -0.67
N PHE A 150 -11.73 12.92 -0.26
CA PHE A 150 -11.70 12.16 0.98
C PHE A 150 -11.71 13.06 2.23
N ALA A 151 -10.89 14.13 2.23
CA ALA A 151 -10.82 15.04 3.37
C ALA A 151 -12.16 15.74 3.65
N LYS A 152 -12.90 16.15 2.61
CA LYS A 152 -14.24 16.73 2.77
C LYS A 152 -15.27 15.77 3.39
N ARG A 153 -14.99 14.47 3.41
CA ARG A 153 -15.85 13.41 3.94
C ARG A 153 -15.31 12.77 5.23
N GLY A 154 -14.35 13.44 5.89
CA GLY A 154 -13.79 12.98 7.17
C GLY A 154 -12.79 11.83 7.05
N TYR A 155 -12.23 11.60 5.84
CA TYR A 155 -11.21 10.59 5.61
C TYR A 155 -9.80 11.19 5.61
N HIS A 156 -8.84 10.45 6.12
CA HIS A 156 -7.43 10.71 5.91
C HIS A 156 -6.88 9.81 4.81
N MET A 157 -6.40 10.41 3.72
CA MET A 157 -5.78 9.66 2.63
C MET A 157 -4.25 9.73 2.72
N ILE A 158 -3.61 8.57 2.71
CA ILE A 158 -2.17 8.41 2.62
C ILE A 158 -1.85 7.95 1.20
N CYS A 159 -0.88 8.56 0.53
CA CYS A 159 -0.54 8.25 -0.86
C CYS A 159 0.97 8.04 -1.02
N SER A 160 1.35 7.09 -1.86
CA SER A 160 2.73 6.82 -2.26
C SER A 160 2.84 6.67 -3.77
N LEU A 161 3.48 7.64 -4.41
CA LEU A 161 3.70 7.65 -5.85
C LEU A 161 5.08 7.06 -6.17
N TYR A 162 5.13 6.08 -7.06
CA TYR A 162 6.37 5.39 -7.46
C TYR A 162 6.54 5.29 -8.96
N GLY A 163 5.55 5.69 -9.73
CA GLY A 163 5.52 5.61 -11.19
C GLY A 163 6.48 6.57 -11.88
N LYS A 164 6.35 6.65 -13.20
CA LYS A 164 7.14 7.49 -14.10
C LYS A 164 6.24 8.42 -14.89
N PRO A 165 6.80 9.39 -15.66
CA PRO A 165 5.99 10.34 -16.43
C PRO A 165 4.93 9.67 -17.33
N PHE A 166 5.28 8.57 -18.01
CA PHE A 166 4.38 7.91 -18.96
C PHE A 166 3.10 7.35 -18.33
N ASN A 167 3.15 6.98 -17.04
CA ASN A 167 1.98 6.48 -16.30
C ASN A 167 1.45 7.51 -15.28
N GLY A 168 1.74 8.79 -15.50
CA GLY A 168 1.27 9.88 -14.64
C GLY A 168 1.83 9.85 -13.22
N TYR A 169 3.04 9.30 -13.02
CA TYR A 169 3.64 9.08 -11.70
C TYR A 169 2.73 8.30 -10.75
N MET A 170 1.99 7.31 -11.28
CA MET A 170 1.01 6.56 -10.50
C MET A 170 1.60 5.90 -9.26
N GLY A 171 0.73 5.60 -8.32
CA GLY A 171 1.07 4.91 -7.08
C GLY A 171 -0.13 4.28 -6.42
N ILE A 172 -0.03 4.09 -5.13
CA ILE A 172 -1.10 3.54 -4.28
C ILE A 172 -1.57 4.56 -3.26
N ALA A 173 -2.83 4.46 -2.84
CA ALA A 173 -3.38 5.26 -1.77
C ALA A 173 -4.20 4.41 -0.80
N LEU A 174 -4.23 4.81 0.46
CA LEU A 174 -5.07 4.24 1.50
C LEU A 174 -5.85 5.37 2.18
N ALA A 175 -7.18 5.31 2.13
CA ALA A 175 -8.05 6.27 2.78
C ALA A 175 -8.76 5.61 3.97
N VAL A 176 -8.67 6.27 5.14
CA VAL A 176 -9.17 5.78 6.43
C VAL A 176 -10.18 6.76 6.99
N PRO A 177 -11.41 6.33 7.38
CA PRO A 177 -12.40 7.20 8.02
C PRO A 177 -11.97 7.54 9.44
N LEU A 178 -11.77 8.84 9.71
CA LEU A 178 -11.23 9.33 10.98
C LEU A 178 -12.25 9.32 12.13
N ASP A 179 -13.52 9.22 11.83
CA ASP A 179 -14.58 9.04 12.84
C ASP A 179 -14.60 7.63 13.44
N LYS A 180 -14.18 6.62 12.65
CA LYS A 180 -14.19 5.20 13.06
C LYS A 180 -12.85 4.71 13.61
N TYR A 181 -11.73 5.18 13.06
CA TYR A 181 -10.43 4.61 13.35
C TYR A 181 -9.39 5.65 13.77
N ASP A 182 -8.57 5.27 14.74
CA ASP A 182 -7.27 5.88 15.01
C ASP A 182 -6.21 5.13 14.20
N VAL A 183 -5.33 5.88 13.54
CA VAL A 183 -4.19 5.33 12.81
C VAL A 183 -2.98 5.35 13.73
N SER A 184 -2.59 4.20 14.28
CA SER A 184 -1.50 4.10 15.26
C SER A 184 -0.12 3.94 14.62
N LYS A 185 -0.06 3.44 13.38
CA LYS A 185 1.18 3.23 12.63
C LYS A 185 0.91 3.33 11.14
N VAL A 186 1.85 3.92 10.41
CA VAL A 186 1.92 3.87 8.95
C VAL A 186 3.34 3.50 8.57
N ASP A 187 3.49 2.56 7.64
CA ASP A 187 4.76 2.24 6.99
C ASP A 187 4.56 2.19 5.48
N ILE A 188 5.48 2.79 4.74
CA ILE A 188 5.50 2.77 3.28
C ILE A 188 6.89 2.35 2.85
N SER A 189 6.96 1.23 2.17
CA SER A 189 8.22 0.65 1.74
C SER A 189 8.19 0.28 0.27
N ARG A 190 9.32 0.40 -0.41
CA ARG A 190 9.49 -0.26 -1.69
C ARG A 190 9.49 -1.76 -1.46
N CYS A 191 8.57 -2.49 -2.10
CA CYS A 191 8.34 -3.91 -1.81
C CYS A 191 9.63 -4.74 -1.96
N SER A 192 10.44 -4.48 -3.00
CA SER A 192 11.72 -5.18 -3.23
C SER A 192 12.81 -4.91 -2.17
N ASP A 193 12.62 -3.93 -1.29
CA ASP A 193 13.58 -3.59 -0.22
C ASP A 193 13.16 -4.12 1.15
N THR A 194 11.95 -4.70 1.27
CA THR A 194 11.40 -5.22 2.54
C THR A 194 12.14 -6.47 3.05
N LYS A 195 12.82 -7.19 2.15
CA LYS A 195 13.71 -8.31 2.47
C LYS A 195 14.92 -8.29 1.54
N LYS A 196 16.08 -8.63 2.08
CA LYS A 196 17.31 -8.75 1.28
C LYS A 196 17.18 -9.90 0.28
N LEU A 197 17.12 -9.55 -1.01
CA LEU A 197 17.08 -10.54 -2.09
C LEU A 197 18.47 -11.14 -2.35
N PRO A 198 18.57 -12.44 -2.67
CA PRO A 198 19.80 -13.10 -3.08
C PRO A 198 20.48 -12.34 -4.23
N ARG A 199 21.81 -12.38 -4.28
CA ARG A 199 22.60 -11.78 -5.35
C ARG A 199 23.42 -12.86 -6.02
N GLU A 200 23.50 -12.78 -7.33
CA GLU A 200 24.39 -13.61 -8.11
C GLU A 200 25.85 -13.38 -7.68
N PRO A 201 26.67 -14.42 -7.65
CA PRO A 201 28.09 -14.28 -7.37
C PRO A 201 28.74 -13.37 -8.39
N LYS A 202 29.69 -12.56 -7.96
CA LYS A 202 30.44 -11.71 -8.89
C LYS A 202 31.26 -12.61 -9.82
N PRO A 203 31.25 -12.36 -11.15
CA PRO A 203 32.05 -13.16 -12.08
C PRO A 203 33.51 -13.10 -11.70
N GLY A 204 34.14 -14.28 -11.62
CA GLY A 204 35.60 -14.42 -11.40
C GLY A 204 36.41 -13.74 -12.51
N MET A 205 37.74 -13.61 -12.30
CA MET A 205 38.64 -12.98 -13.29
C MET A 205 38.57 -13.67 -14.66
N LEU A 206 38.62 -14.99 -14.69
CA LEU A 206 38.54 -15.79 -15.91
C LEU A 206 37.23 -15.54 -16.66
N GLN A 207 36.10 -15.55 -15.96
CA GLN A 207 34.80 -15.28 -16.56
C GLN A 207 34.65 -13.85 -17.10
N LYS A 208 35.32 -12.89 -16.46
CA LYS A 208 35.35 -11.51 -16.96
C LYS A 208 36.13 -11.41 -18.30
N VAL A 209 37.24 -12.15 -18.41
CA VAL A 209 38.03 -12.21 -19.64
C VAL A 209 37.25 -12.87 -20.77
N ILE A 210 36.59 -14.02 -20.48
CA ILE A 210 35.77 -14.74 -21.46
C ILE A 210 34.59 -13.89 -21.92
N ASN A 211 33.94 -13.18 -21.02
CA ASN A 211 32.77 -12.34 -21.34
C ASN A 211 33.14 -10.96 -21.92
N TYR A 212 34.41 -10.59 -21.94
CA TYR A 212 34.85 -9.27 -22.40
C TYR A 212 34.43 -8.94 -23.85
N PRO A 213 34.61 -9.82 -24.84
CA PRO A 213 34.19 -9.53 -26.22
C PRO A 213 32.67 -9.30 -26.33
N VAL A 214 31.87 -10.15 -25.65
CA VAL A 214 30.42 -10.07 -25.64
C VAL A 214 29.93 -8.79 -24.95
N ASN A 215 30.58 -8.42 -23.86
CA ASN A 215 30.22 -7.18 -23.13
C ASN A 215 30.62 -5.94 -23.92
N LEU A 216 31.73 -6.01 -24.67
CA LEU A 216 32.15 -4.93 -25.56
C LEU A 216 31.18 -4.76 -26.74
N TYR A 217 30.77 -5.88 -27.38
CA TYR A 217 29.75 -5.89 -28.42
C TYR A 217 28.44 -5.28 -27.91
N ARG A 218 27.93 -5.74 -26.77
CA ARG A 218 26.71 -5.20 -26.15
C ARG A 218 26.80 -3.72 -25.83
N LYS A 219 27.99 -3.26 -25.38
CA LYS A 219 28.19 -1.83 -25.10
C LYS A 219 28.16 -0.99 -26.39
N VAL A 220 28.62 -1.51 -27.48
CA VAL A 220 28.60 -0.83 -28.78
C VAL A 220 27.25 -0.89 -29.46
N SER A 221 26.58 -2.04 -29.40
CA SER A 221 25.22 -2.24 -29.96
C SER A 221 24.09 -1.62 -29.09
N GLY A 222 24.40 -1.16 -27.87
CA GLY A 222 23.39 -0.68 -26.93
C GLY A 222 22.54 -1.79 -26.28
N GLU A 223 22.87 -3.06 -26.55
CA GLU A 223 22.15 -4.20 -25.96
C GLU A 223 22.43 -4.32 -24.46
N ARG A 224 21.35 -4.45 -23.68
CA ARG A 224 21.47 -4.72 -22.26
C ARG A 224 21.67 -6.22 -22.01
N PRO A 225 22.54 -6.61 -21.07
CA PRO A 225 22.66 -8.02 -20.70
C PRO A 225 21.29 -8.52 -20.16
N PRO A 226 20.94 -9.81 -20.40
CA PRO A 226 19.76 -10.39 -19.81
C PRO A 226 19.82 -10.30 -18.29
N GLN A 227 18.71 -9.90 -17.69
CA GLN A 227 18.60 -9.80 -16.23
C GLN A 227 18.05 -11.12 -15.67
N THR A 228 18.58 -11.53 -14.53
CA THR A 228 18.03 -12.66 -13.78
C THR A 228 16.70 -12.28 -13.10
N ASP A 229 15.91 -13.27 -12.70
CA ASP A 229 14.64 -13.03 -11.98
C ASP A 229 14.89 -12.20 -10.70
N TRP A 230 16.00 -12.42 -10.01
CA TRP A 230 16.40 -11.66 -8.82
C TRP A 230 16.76 -10.20 -9.13
N GLN A 231 17.40 -9.96 -10.26
CA GLN A 231 17.72 -8.60 -10.72
C GLN A 231 16.45 -7.87 -11.16
N LEU A 232 15.56 -8.57 -11.87
CA LEU A 232 14.26 -8.04 -12.29
C LEU A 232 13.39 -7.70 -11.06
N ALA A 233 13.27 -8.62 -10.10
CA ALA A 233 12.51 -8.40 -8.87
C ALA A 233 13.05 -7.21 -8.08
N ARG A 234 14.38 -7.15 -7.89
CA ARG A 234 15.05 -6.02 -7.20
C ARG A 234 14.86 -4.70 -7.94
N GLY A 235 14.71 -4.73 -9.25
CA GLY A 235 14.53 -3.55 -10.09
C GLY A 235 13.14 -2.92 -10.02
N ARG A 236 12.14 -3.55 -9.41
CA ARG A 236 10.77 -3.02 -9.34
C ARG A 236 10.66 -1.87 -8.34
N PHE A 237 9.88 -0.85 -8.69
CA PHE A 237 9.72 0.36 -7.87
C PHE A 237 8.42 0.36 -7.06
N ASN A 238 7.54 -0.62 -7.27
CA ASN A 238 6.26 -0.73 -6.62
C ASN A 238 6.40 -0.65 -5.11
N THR A 239 5.64 0.26 -4.50
CA THR A 239 5.58 0.40 -3.04
C THR A 239 4.44 -0.41 -2.47
N ILE A 240 4.61 -0.86 -1.24
CA ILE A 240 3.57 -1.43 -0.41
C ILE A 240 3.35 -0.51 0.78
N MET A 241 2.10 -0.32 1.17
CA MET A 241 1.69 0.53 2.29
C MET A 241 1.02 -0.34 3.35
N TYR A 242 1.34 -0.06 4.61
CA TYR A 242 0.70 -0.68 5.76
C TYR A 242 0.20 0.39 6.72
N ALA A 243 -0.99 0.18 7.27
CA ALA A 243 -1.52 0.97 8.38
C ALA A 243 -2.02 0.06 9.49
N SER A 244 -1.71 0.39 10.75
CA SER A 244 -2.31 -0.21 11.94
C SER A 244 -3.46 0.66 12.40
N LEU A 245 -4.65 0.09 12.48
CA LEU A 245 -5.89 0.77 12.79
C LEU A 245 -6.44 0.27 14.12
N LYS A 246 -6.99 1.20 14.90
CA LYS A 246 -7.72 0.91 16.14
C LYS A 246 -9.13 1.45 16.01
N CYS A 247 -10.12 0.59 16.13
CA CYS A 247 -11.50 1.00 16.16
C CYS A 247 -11.78 1.83 17.43
N LYS A 248 -12.32 3.03 17.26
CA LYS A 248 -12.60 3.94 18.39
C LYS A 248 -13.72 3.45 19.29
N GLU A 249 -14.70 2.75 18.72
CA GLU A 249 -15.85 2.23 19.45
C GLU A 249 -15.51 0.96 20.24
N SER A 250 -14.96 -0.06 19.55
CA SER A 250 -14.70 -1.37 20.16
C SER A 250 -13.30 -1.49 20.78
N GLY A 251 -12.36 -0.65 20.36
CA GLY A 251 -10.93 -0.79 20.71
C GLY A 251 -10.21 -1.91 19.96
N ALA A 252 -10.87 -2.63 19.04
CA ALA A 252 -10.26 -3.67 18.22
C ALA A 252 -9.13 -3.09 17.35
N GLU A 253 -8.03 -3.83 17.24
CA GLU A 253 -6.86 -3.41 16.50
C GLU A 253 -6.56 -4.41 15.37
N PHE A 254 -6.28 -3.90 14.17
CA PHE A 254 -5.93 -4.70 13.00
C PHE A 254 -5.02 -3.94 12.04
N GLY A 255 -4.35 -4.69 11.14
CA GLY A 255 -3.51 -4.12 10.10
C GLY A 255 -4.18 -4.18 8.73
N VAL A 256 -3.95 -3.15 7.92
CA VAL A 256 -4.34 -3.12 6.49
C VAL A 256 -3.10 -2.82 5.67
N ALA A 257 -2.80 -3.68 4.70
CA ALA A 257 -1.77 -3.46 3.71
C ALA A 257 -2.39 -3.31 2.32
N ASN A 258 -1.93 -2.31 1.55
CA ASN A 258 -2.34 -2.06 0.17
C ASN A 258 -1.14 -2.20 -0.76
N TYR A 259 -1.29 -2.96 -1.82
CA TYR A 259 -0.22 -3.24 -2.78
C TYR A 259 -0.73 -3.22 -4.22
N HIS A 260 0.11 -2.73 -5.13
CA HIS A 260 -0.04 -2.94 -6.56
C HIS A 260 1.20 -3.67 -7.06
N MET A 261 1.05 -4.93 -7.43
CA MET A 261 2.14 -5.80 -7.88
C MET A 261 2.62 -5.41 -9.27
N PRO A 262 3.94 -5.52 -9.58
CA PRO A 262 4.41 -5.32 -10.95
C PRO A 262 3.74 -6.31 -11.91
N CYS A 263 3.19 -5.84 -13.01
CA CYS A 263 2.69 -6.69 -14.09
C CYS A 263 3.88 -7.33 -14.84
N MET A 264 4.27 -8.53 -14.40
CA MET A 264 5.42 -9.29 -14.91
C MET A 264 5.02 -10.73 -15.29
N PHE A 265 3.82 -10.93 -15.84
CA PHE A 265 3.24 -12.25 -16.15
C PHE A 265 4.15 -13.15 -16.99
N ARG A 266 5.07 -12.58 -17.81
CA ARG A 266 6.07 -13.35 -18.57
C ARG A 266 7.25 -13.85 -17.71
N ASN A 267 7.32 -13.44 -16.45
CA ASN A 267 8.36 -13.82 -15.49
C ASN A 267 7.71 -14.31 -14.19
N PRO A 268 7.08 -15.49 -14.17
CA PRO A 268 6.30 -15.98 -13.05
C PRO A 268 7.11 -16.07 -11.74
N LYS A 269 8.41 -16.35 -11.82
CA LYS A 269 9.31 -16.33 -10.65
C LYS A 269 9.42 -14.95 -10.02
N VAL A 270 9.45 -13.88 -10.83
CA VAL A 270 9.43 -12.49 -10.32
C VAL A 270 8.12 -12.19 -9.61
N MET A 271 7.00 -12.66 -10.17
CA MET A 271 5.68 -12.52 -9.56
C MET A 271 5.64 -13.23 -8.20
N THR A 272 6.12 -14.49 -8.12
CA THR A 272 6.19 -15.26 -6.87
C THR A 272 7.08 -14.59 -5.82
N ILE A 273 8.24 -14.01 -6.20
CA ILE A 273 9.09 -13.24 -5.30
C ILE A 273 8.31 -12.05 -4.72
N HIS A 274 7.61 -11.28 -5.54
CA HIS A 274 6.85 -10.13 -5.09
C HIS A 274 5.62 -10.52 -4.25
N SER A 275 4.96 -11.63 -4.56
CA SER A 275 3.89 -12.21 -3.73
C SER A 275 4.38 -12.51 -2.32
N GLN A 276 5.53 -13.19 -2.24
CA GLN A 276 6.16 -13.51 -0.96
C GLN A 276 6.55 -12.25 -0.18
N LEU A 277 7.19 -11.29 -0.83
CA LEU A 277 7.60 -10.03 -0.19
C LEU A 277 6.40 -9.27 0.38
N ALA A 278 5.31 -9.17 -0.39
CA ALA A 278 4.11 -8.45 0.03
C ALA A 278 3.41 -9.13 1.23
N ALA A 279 3.21 -10.45 1.17
CA ALA A 279 2.60 -11.21 2.25
C ALA A 279 3.48 -11.21 3.52
N MET A 280 4.78 -11.46 3.38
CA MET A 280 5.73 -11.40 4.51
C MET A 280 5.76 -10.02 5.16
N TYR A 281 5.78 -8.95 4.35
CA TYR A 281 5.77 -7.58 4.87
C TYR A 281 4.49 -7.31 5.67
N ALA A 282 3.31 -7.65 5.14
CA ALA A 282 2.05 -7.49 5.84
C ALA A 282 2.03 -8.25 7.17
N GLN A 283 2.48 -9.51 7.17
CA GLN A 283 2.59 -10.36 8.36
C GLN A 283 3.61 -9.82 9.38
N GLN A 284 4.71 -9.26 8.93
CA GLN A 284 5.75 -8.69 9.79
C GLN A 284 5.30 -7.37 10.42
N GLN A 285 4.69 -6.47 9.62
CA GLN A 285 4.24 -5.18 10.10
C GLN A 285 3.10 -5.29 11.10
N SER A 286 2.20 -6.27 10.93
CA SER A 286 1.09 -6.53 11.84
C SER A 286 1.51 -7.20 13.15
N GLY A 287 2.65 -7.91 13.17
CA GLY A 287 3.09 -8.66 14.37
C GLY A 287 2.10 -9.75 14.75
N ASN A 288 1.29 -9.52 15.78
CA ASN A 288 0.25 -10.44 16.26
C ASN A 288 -1.19 -9.98 15.95
N LEU A 289 -1.33 -8.78 15.37
CA LEU A 289 -2.65 -8.27 14.98
C LEU A 289 -3.20 -9.05 13.78
N PRO A 290 -4.53 -9.18 13.66
CA PRO A 290 -5.16 -9.58 12.40
C PRO A 290 -4.71 -8.67 11.27
N VAL A 291 -4.48 -9.20 10.07
CA VAL A 291 -4.03 -8.39 8.94
C VAL A 291 -4.79 -8.70 7.66
N ILE A 292 -5.11 -7.63 6.94
CA ILE A 292 -5.73 -7.62 5.62
C ILE A 292 -4.67 -7.15 4.63
N LEU A 293 -4.42 -7.92 3.59
CA LEU A 293 -3.56 -7.56 2.47
C LEU A 293 -4.40 -7.49 1.21
N MET A 294 -4.57 -6.30 0.65
CA MET A 294 -5.45 -6.08 -0.49
C MET A 294 -4.74 -5.32 -1.62
N GLY A 295 -5.27 -5.44 -2.83
CA GLY A 295 -4.74 -4.72 -3.99
C GLY A 295 -4.92 -5.48 -5.30
N ASP A 296 -4.29 -4.92 -6.33
CA ASP A 296 -4.07 -5.57 -7.61
C ASP A 296 -2.76 -6.35 -7.57
N PHE A 297 -2.88 -7.67 -7.63
CA PHE A 297 -1.74 -8.58 -7.57
C PHE A 297 -1.25 -9.01 -8.96
N ASN A 298 -1.95 -8.65 -10.02
CA ASN A 298 -1.61 -9.09 -11.38
C ASN A 298 -1.38 -10.61 -11.48
N LEU A 299 -2.04 -11.39 -10.62
CA LEU A 299 -2.00 -12.86 -10.54
C LEU A 299 -3.39 -13.42 -10.78
N LYS A 300 -3.46 -14.52 -11.50
CA LYS A 300 -4.68 -15.30 -11.63
C LYS A 300 -4.77 -16.36 -10.53
N PRO A 301 -5.98 -16.83 -10.20
CA PRO A 301 -6.14 -18.03 -9.39
C PRO A 301 -5.37 -19.22 -10.00
N GLY A 302 -4.53 -19.88 -9.20
CA GLY A 302 -3.67 -20.97 -9.65
C GLY A 302 -2.28 -20.55 -10.17
N ASP A 303 -2.00 -19.25 -10.31
CA ASP A 303 -0.61 -18.81 -10.53
C ASP A 303 0.23 -19.10 -9.28
N GLY A 304 1.52 -19.44 -9.44
CA GLY A 304 2.38 -19.81 -8.32
C GLY A 304 2.49 -18.76 -7.22
N GLY A 305 2.35 -17.47 -7.55
CA GLY A 305 2.30 -16.38 -6.57
C GLY A 305 1.01 -16.37 -5.75
N TYR A 306 -0.13 -16.69 -6.38
CA TYR A 306 -1.43 -16.85 -5.70
C TYR A 306 -1.38 -18.10 -4.79
N ASP A 307 -0.89 -19.22 -5.30
CA ASP A 307 -0.77 -20.46 -4.52
C ASP A 307 0.13 -20.25 -3.30
N LEU A 308 1.27 -19.59 -3.46
CA LEU A 308 2.14 -19.26 -2.33
C LEU A 308 1.41 -18.46 -1.24
N ILE A 309 0.63 -17.45 -1.61
CA ILE A 309 -0.13 -16.64 -0.62
C ILE A 309 -1.17 -17.50 0.09
N THR A 310 -1.89 -18.34 -0.65
CA THR A 310 -3.06 -19.08 -0.14
C THR A 310 -2.72 -20.39 0.56
N THR A 311 -1.58 -21.00 0.23
CA THR A 311 -1.12 -22.24 0.88
C THR A 311 0.02 -22.03 1.87
N GLY A 312 0.68 -20.85 1.80
CA GLY A 312 1.85 -20.51 2.63
C GLY A 312 3.18 -21.01 2.08
N THR A 313 3.18 -21.84 1.06
CA THR A 313 4.39 -22.41 0.42
C THR A 313 4.14 -22.65 -1.06
N ILE A 314 5.22 -22.86 -1.81
CA ILE A 314 5.16 -23.36 -3.19
C ILE A 314 6.19 -24.49 -3.33
N ALA A 315 5.86 -25.53 -4.07
CA ALA A 315 6.75 -26.65 -4.32
C ALA A 315 8.03 -26.16 -5.02
N SER A 316 9.19 -26.70 -4.63
CA SER A 316 10.49 -26.26 -5.14
C SER A 316 10.70 -26.59 -6.64
N ASP A 317 9.97 -27.57 -7.16
CA ASP A 317 9.94 -27.98 -8.57
C ASP A 317 8.87 -27.26 -9.40
N HIS A 318 8.05 -26.43 -8.79
CA HIS A 318 7.08 -25.59 -9.50
C HIS A 318 7.81 -24.58 -10.41
N GLU A 319 7.32 -24.40 -11.65
CA GLU A 319 7.95 -23.52 -12.65
C GLU A 319 8.12 -22.05 -12.18
N ALA A 320 7.18 -21.58 -11.37
CA ALA A 320 7.21 -20.24 -10.77
C ALA A 320 8.01 -20.17 -9.48
N ALA A 321 8.58 -21.26 -8.98
CA ALA A 321 9.40 -21.24 -7.77
C ALA A 321 10.75 -20.56 -8.05
N PRO A 322 11.09 -19.48 -7.31
CA PRO A 322 12.38 -18.82 -7.48
C PRO A 322 13.50 -19.67 -6.93
N VAL A 323 14.53 -19.90 -7.73
CA VAL A 323 15.73 -20.65 -7.33
C VAL A 323 16.81 -19.67 -6.89
N ALA A 324 17.34 -19.85 -5.68
CA ALA A 324 18.44 -19.02 -5.20
C ALA A 324 19.69 -19.24 -6.07
N PRO A 325 20.46 -18.18 -6.38
CA PRO A 325 21.73 -18.32 -7.08
C PRO A 325 22.76 -19.04 -6.19
N GLU A 326 23.81 -19.56 -6.81
CA GLU A 326 24.90 -20.25 -6.10
C GLU A 326 25.42 -19.42 -4.92
N GLY A 327 25.52 -20.03 -3.73
CA GLY A 327 25.94 -19.39 -2.48
C GLY A 327 24.89 -18.42 -1.89
N GLY A 328 23.69 -18.36 -2.45
CA GLY A 328 22.55 -17.61 -1.92
C GLY A 328 21.56 -18.55 -1.22
N GLU A 329 20.76 -17.98 -0.31
CA GLU A 329 19.68 -18.70 0.36
C GLU A 329 18.35 -17.98 0.11
N TRP A 330 17.33 -18.75 -0.17
CA TRP A 330 15.95 -18.28 -0.25
C TRP A 330 14.98 -19.41 0.09
N SER A 331 14.11 -19.14 1.05
CA SER A 331 13.01 -20.03 1.39
C SER A 331 11.70 -19.42 0.90
N THR A 332 10.98 -20.16 0.08
CA THR A 332 9.69 -19.72 -0.48
C THR A 332 8.57 -20.20 0.43
N SER A 333 8.46 -19.53 1.59
CA SER A 333 7.45 -19.84 2.61
C SER A 333 6.99 -18.57 3.32
N LEU A 334 5.77 -18.59 3.86
CA LEU A 334 5.17 -17.55 4.68
C LEU A 334 5.07 -18.03 6.13
N LYS A 335 4.86 -17.10 7.06
CA LYS A 335 4.60 -17.42 8.48
C LYS A 335 3.30 -18.23 8.64
N TYR A 336 2.31 -17.92 7.83
CA TYR A 336 1.03 -18.62 7.72
C TYR A 336 0.40 -18.33 6.35
N PRO A 337 -0.45 -19.22 5.82
CA PRO A 337 -1.23 -18.96 4.62
C PRO A 337 -2.24 -17.85 4.88
N MET A 338 -2.57 -17.08 3.84
CA MET A 338 -3.66 -16.10 3.87
C MET A 338 -4.81 -16.62 3.01
N GLN A 339 -6.04 -16.23 3.35
CA GLN A 339 -7.23 -16.68 2.63
C GLN A 339 -7.79 -15.51 1.80
N SER A 340 -8.28 -15.80 0.59
CA SER A 340 -9.07 -14.80 -0.15
C SER A 340 -10.45 -14.65 0.46
N ALA A 341 -10.85 -13.42 0.78
CA ALA A 341 -12.15 -13.13 1.36
C ALA A 341 -13.30 -13.59 0.44
N TYR A 342 -13.15 -13.40 -0.85
CA TYR A 342 -14.16 -13.83 -1.83
C TYR A 342 -14.27 -15.35 -1.92
N LYS A 343 -13.14 -16.05 -1.95
CA LYS A 343 -13.14 -17.52 -1.95
C LYS A 343 -13.74 -18.10 -0.68
N VAL A 344 -13.49 -17.47 0.49
CA VAL A 344 -14.09 -17.89 1.77
C VAL A 344 -15.61 -17.68 1.74
N ALA A 345 -16.08 -16.52 1.25
CA ALA A 345 -17.50 -16.19 1.23
C ALA A 345 -18.31 -17.00 0.20
N ASN A 346 -17.75 -17.17 -1.00
CA ASN A 346 -18.49 -17.71 -2.17
C ASN A 346 -18.07 -19.13 -2.55
N GLY A 347 -17.04 -19.71 -1.91
CA GLY A 347 -16.48 -21.02 -2.28
C GLY A 347 -15.54 -20.97 -3.49
N ALA A 348 -15.51 -19.86 -4.23
CA ALA A 348 -14.67 -19.62 -5.41
C ALA A 348 -14.21 -18.17 -5.46
N GLU A 349 -13.14 -17.90 -6.22
CA GLU A 349 -12.77 -16.54 -6.58
C GLU A 349 -13.81 -15.92 -7.52
N PRO A 350 -13.86 -14.57 -7.64
CA PRO A 350 -14.68 -13.90 -8.64
C PRO A 350 -14.41 -14.45 -10.05
N ASP A 351 -15.42 -14.41 -10.92
CA ASP A 351 -15.27 -14.79 -12.33
C ASP A 351 -14.24 -13.89 -13.04
N PHE A 352 -14.22 -12.60 -12.68
CA PHE A 352 -13.23 -11.65 -13.12
C PHE A 352 -13.19 -10.43 -12.18
N THR A 353 -12.08 -9.72 -12.19
CA THR A 353 -11.93 -8.38 -11.58
C THR A 353 -11.34 -7.37 -12.54
N ASN A 354 -10.75 -7.83 -13.65
CA ASN A 354 -10.25 -7.00 -14.75
C ASN A 354 -10.89 -7.46 -16.06
N PHE A 355 -11.33 -6.49 -16.90
CA PHE A 355 -11.81 -6.74 -18.25
C PHE A 355 -11.27 -5.66 -19.20
N ALA A 356 -10.15 -5.94 -19.83
CA ALA A 356 -9.44 -5.03 -20.71
C ALA A 356 -9.33 -5.60 -22.14
N GLN A 357 -9.23 -4.69 -23.11
CA GLN A 357 -8.77 -5.00 -24.45
C GLN A 357 -7.90 -3.87 -24.97
N ILE A 358 -6.64 -4.19 -25.25
CA ILE A 358 -5.67 -3.22 -25.74
C ILE A 358 -5.49 -3.41 -27.24
N LYS A 359 -5.83 -2.40 -28.03
CA LYS A 359 -5.74 -2.42 -29.49
C LYS A 359 -6.42 -3.67 -30.05
N ASP A 360 -5.71 -4.39 -30.94
CA ASP A 360 -6.17 -5.60 -31.59
C ASP A 360 -5.85 -6.89 -30.81
N ASP A 361 -5.32 -6.76 -29.55
CA ASP A 361 -5.09 -7.93 -28.72
C ASP A 361 -6.42 -8.61 -28.34
N PRO A 362 -6.41 -9.92 -28.07
CA PRO A 362 -7.58 -10.60 -27.51
C PRO A 362 -8.06 -9.96 -26.21
N GLN A 363 -9.36 -9.99 -25.97
CA GLN A 363 -9.92 -9.56 -24.68
C GLN A 363 -9.27 -10.33 -23.54
N PHE A 364 -8.81 -9.58 -22.54
CA PHE A 364 -8.35 -10.13 -21.28
C PHE A 364 -9.46 -9.94 -20.24
N ILE A 365 -9.95 -11.05 -19.68
CA ILE A 365 -10.98 -11.05 -18.66
C ILE A 365 -10.63 -12.12 -17.62
N ASP A 366 -10.17 -11.69 -16.45
CA ASP A 366 -9.67 -12.59 -15.42
C ASP A 366 -9.65 -11.90 -14.03
N THR A 367 -9.43 -12.68 -12.97
CA THR A 367 -9.30 -12.15 -11.60
C THR A 367 -7.85 -11.83 -11.29
N LEU A 368 -7.59 -10.55 -10.95
CA LEU A 368 -6.27 -10.01 -10.61
C LEU A 368 -6.23 -9.31 -9.25
N ASP A 369 -7.40 -8.91 -8.72
CA ASP A 369 -7.55 -8.15 -7.49
C ASP A 369 -8.05 -9.04 -6.37
N TYR A 370 -7.49 -8.86 -5.17
CA TYR A 370 -7.81 -9.69 -4.02
C TYR A 370 -7.88 -8.90 -2.72
N ILE A 371 -8.66 -9.44 -1.78
CA ILE A 371 -8.63 -9.10 -0.35
C ILE A 371 -8.19 -10.35 0.39
N PHE A 372 -6.88 -10.48 0.64
CA PHE A 372 -6.33 -11.58 1.43
C PHE A 372 -6.40 -11.26 2.91
N ILE A 373 -6.82 -12.24 3.72
CA ILE A 373 -7.00 -12.11 5.17
C ILE A 373 -6.15 -13.12 5.93
N SER A 374 -5.67 -12.73 7.10
CA SER A 374 -5.02 -13.65 8.03
C SER A 374 -6.02 -14.62 8.65
N PRO A 375 -5.60 -15.82 9.15
CA PRO A 375 -6.51 -16.83 9.69
C PRO A 375 -7.38 -16.39 10.88
N LYS A 376 -7.06 -15.23 11.49
CA LYS A 376 -7.81 -14.66 12.63
C LYS A 376 -9.04 -13.84 12.22
N ILE A 377 -9.24 -13.63 10.94
CA ILE A 377 -10.30 -12.78 10.39
C ILE A 377 -11.40 -13.68 9.82
N GLU A 378 -12.64 -13.38 10.18
CA GLU A 378 -13.82 -14.01 9.60
C GLU A 378 -14.43 -13.09 8.54
N VAL A 379 -14.97 -13.69 7.47
CA VAL A 379 -15.67 -12.94 6.42
C VAL A 379 -17.15 -12.89 6.76
N ALA A 380 -17.67 -11.70 7.04
CA ALA A 380 -19.09 -11.50 7.29
C ALA A 380 -19.87 -11.30 5.97
N GLU A 381 -19.29 -10.56 5.01
CA GLU A 381 -19.96 -10.21 3.76
C GLU A 381 -18.92 -9.81 2.70
N VAL A 382 -19.19 -10.10 1.43
CA VAL A 382 -18.47 -9.54 0.28
C VAL A 382 -19.45 -8.82 -0.66
N LEU A 383 -18.99 -7.78 -1.33
CA LEU A 383 -19.74 -7.15 -2.41
C LEU A 383 -19.87 -8.16 -3.55
N GLN A 384 -21.10 -8.48 -3.95
CA GLN A 384 -21.33 -9.37 -5.09
C GLN A 384 -20.86 -8.69 -6.39
N LEU A 385 -20.03 -9.40 -7.14
CA LEU A 385 -19.49 -8.92 -8.40
C LEU A 385 -20.28 -9.54 -9.56
N PRO A 386 -20.37 -8.84 -10.70
CA PRO A 386 -21.08 -9.39 -11.87
C PRO A 386 -20.32 -10.58 -12.47
N HIS A 387 -21.05 -11.50 -13.06
CA HIS A 387 -20.47 -12.52 -13.93
C HIS A 387 -20.16 -11.92 -15.32
N ARG A 388 -19.13 -12.43 -16.02
CA ARG A 388 -18.74 -11.89 -17.35
C ARG A 388 -19.85 -11.90 -18.39
N SER A 389 -20.83 -12.78 -18.26
CA SER A 389 -22.01 -12.81 -19.15
C SER A 389 -23.01 -11.67 -18.90
N GLU A 390 -22.90 -10.97 -17.76
CA GLU A 390 -23.81 -9.89 -17.35
C GLU A 390 -23.28 -8.51 -17.74
N VAL A 391 -22.02 -8.43 -18.16
CA VAL A 391 -21.36 -7.17 -18.48
C VAL A 391 -21.10 -7.05 -19.97
N LYS A 392 -21.16 -5.82 -20.46
CA LYS A 392 -20.71 -5.46 -21.80
C LYS A 392 -19.37 -4.75 -21.66
N GLY A 393 -18.34 -5.38 -22.15
CA GLY A 393 -16.99 -4.83 -22.10
C GLY A 393 -16.36 -4.75 -23.47
N PRO A 394 -15.10 -4.40 -23.61
CA PRO A 394 -14.15 -4.18 -22.50
C PRO A 394 -14.40 -2.86 -21.73
N PHE A 395 -13.76 -2.75 -20.57
CA PHE A 395 -13.74 -1.54 -19.78
C PHE A 395 -12.53 -0.66 -20.15
N PRO A 396 -12.59 0.69 -19.85
CA PRO A 396 -13.68 1.46 -19.25
C PRO A 396 -14.97 1.52 -20.10
N ALA A 397 -16.10 1.70 -19.40
CA ALA A 397 -17.45 1.71 -19.96
C ALA A 397 -18.31 2.75 -19.19
N PRO A 398 -19.55 3.04 -19.62
CA PRO A 398 -20.40 4.01 -18.94
C PRO A 398 -20.57 3.78 -17.44
N THR A 399 -20.63 2.51 -17.00
CA THR A 399 -20.83 2.11 -15.60
C THR A 399 -19.54 1.76 -14.86
N GLU A 400 -18.43 1.55 -15.58
CA GLU A 400 -17.14 1.16 -14.99
C GLU A 400 -16.02 2.08 -15.47
N PRO A 401 -15.53 2.98 -14.62
CA PRO A 401 -14.51 3.96 -15.01
C PRO A 401 -13.08 3.43 -15.08
N SER A 402 -12.84 2.18 -14.73
CA SER A 402 -11.55 1.50 -14.78
C SER A 402 -11.68 0.22 -15.60
N ASP A 403 -10.59 -0.35 -16.05
CA ASP A 403 -10.53 -1.71 -16.59
C ASP A 403 -10.61 -2.79 -15.50
N HIS A 404 -10.55 -2.39 -14.22
CA HIS A 404 -10.83 -3.22 -13.06
C HIS A 404 -12.19 -2.87 -12.44
N ILE A 405 -12.76 -3.79 -11.66
CA ILE A 405 -13.97 -3.56 -10.86
C ILE A 405 -13.61 -3.46 -9.37
N LEU A 406 -14.40 -2.69 -8.62
CA LEU A 406 -14.21 -2.48 -7.19
C LEU A 406 -14.57 -3.74 -6.41
N LEU A 407 -13.68 -4.19 -5.52
CA LEU A 407 -13.92 -5.25 -4.54
C LEU A 407 -14.14 -4.65 -3.16
N ALA A 408 -15.08 -5.25 -2.41
CA ALA A 408 -15.32 -4.84 -1.03
C ALA A 408 -15.73 -6.03 -0.14
N ALA A 409 -15.29 -6.01 1.12
CA ALA A 409 -15.63 -7.03 2.10
C ALA A 409 -15.90 -6.40 3.48
N THR A 410 -16.82 -6.99 4.24
CA THR A 410 -16.98 -6.75 5.68
C THR A 410 -16.34 -7.91 6.42
N LEU A 411 -15.37 -7.60 7.25
CA LEU A 411 -14.46 -8.54 7.89
C LEU A 411 -14.55 -8.38 9.42
N ARG A 412 -14.74 -9.47 10.14
CA ARG A 412 -14.70 -9.48 11.59
C ARG A 412 -13.28 -9.65 12.08
N VAL A 413 -12.73 -8.61 12.66
CA VAL A 413 -11.35 -8.50 13.12
C VAL A 413 -11.24 -8.52 14.63
#